data_0c1154bbfa3a4a5ce977577d97a0e02f
#
_entry.id   0c1154bbfa3a4a5ce977577d97a0e02f
#
_cell.length_a   1.000
_cell.length_b   1.000
_cell.length_c   1.000
_cell.angle_alpha   90.00
_cell.angle_beta   90.00
_cell.angle_gamma   90.00
#
_symmetry.space_group_name_H-M   'P 1'
#
loop_
_entity.id
_entity.type
_entity.pdbx_description
1 polymer ?
#
loop_
_entity_poly.entity_id
_entity_poly.type
_entity_poly.pdbx_seq_one_letter_code
_entity_poly.pdbx_strand_id
1 'polypeptide(L)'
;MIKRYYHQNFSRLEDKRIVSGDSMEPEFHSGEIAWVSQQDTLCDGEIGISGLNNEAYIKKLKRYADRLYLVSLNSKYSPIEIKESDRLDVFGKVVGKINSNDVPDYRFSVSYTHL
;
A
#
# COMPACT_ATOMS: atom_id res chain seq x y z
N MET A 1 0.91 -4.11 10.11
CA MET A 1 -0.50 -4.55 10.20
C MET A 1 -1.41 -3.46 9.66
N ILE A 2 -2.53 -3.83 9.09
CA ILE A 2 -3.45 -2.90 8.44
C ILE A 2 -4.88 -3.30 8.80
N LYS A 3 -5.70 -2.30 9.12
CA LYS A 3 -7.12 -2.52 9.34
C LYS A 3 -7.90 -1.95 8.17
N ARG A 4 -8.88 -2.68 7.72
CA ARG A 4 -9.76 -2.23 6.66
C ARG A 4 -10.80 -1.26 7.22
N TYR A 5 -11.08 -0.23 6.43
CA TYR A 5 -12.00 0.81 6.84
C TYR A 5 -12.81 1.28 5.64
N TYR A 6 -14.12 1.07 5.67
CA TYR A 6 -15.01 1.44 4.57
C TYR A 6 -15.68 2.77 4.82
N HIS A 7 -15.85 3.50 3.73
CA HIS A 7 -16.59 4.75 3.74
C HIS A 7 -17.70 4.65 2.69
N GLN A 8 -18.94 4.89 3.09
CA GLN A 8 -20.10 4.66 2.24
C GLN A 8 -20.14 5.53 0.99
N ASN A 9 -19.54 6.73 1.05
CA ASN A 9 -19.57 7.67 -0.05
C ASN A 9 -18.48 7.43 -1.08
N PHE A 10 -17.65 6.42 -0.88
CA PHE A 10 -16.59 6.09 -1.82
C PHE A 10 -17.13 5.20 -2.91
N SER A 11 -16.46 5.28 -4.07
CA SER A 11 -16.64 4.31 -5.12
C SER A 11 -16.38 2.90 -4.58
N ARG A 12 -17.03 1.91 -5.19
CA ARG A 12 -16.79 0.51 -4.83
C ARG A 12 -15.34 0.09 -5.07
N LEU A 13 -14.59 0.86 -5.90
CA LEU A 13 -13.21 0.56 -6.23
C LEU A 13 -12.21 1.19 -5.28
N GLU A 14 -12.70 1.91 -4.27
CA GLU A 14 -11.82 2.60 -3.33
C GLU A 14 -12.16 2.22 -1.92
N ASP A 15 -11.15 2.18 -1.06
CA ASP A 15 -11.37 2.02 0.35
C ASP A 15 -10.22 2.66 1.15
N LYS A 16 -10.33 2.60 2.46
CA LYS A 16 -9.37 3.17 3.38
C LYS A 16 -8.72 2.08 4.20
N ARG A 17 -7.44 2.25 4.49
CA ARG A 17 -6.70 1.34 5.37
C ARG A 17 -5.96 2.15 6.42
N ILE A 18 -6.03 1.72 7.67
CA ILE A 18 -5.28 2.37 8.74
C ILE A 18 -3.90 1.75 8.80
N VAL A 19 -2.89 2.60 8.72
CA VAL A 19 -1.50 2.17 8.80
C VAL A 19 -1.14 1.88 10.25
N SER A 20 -0.44 0.78 10.48
CA SER A 20 0.05 0.43 11.80
C SER A 20 1.54 0.15 11.73
N GLY A 21 2.30 0.72 12.65
CA GLY A 21 3.73 0.57 12.69
C GLY A 21 4.44 1.67 11.90
N ASP A 22 5.77 1.61 11.87
CA ASP A 22 6.60 2.67 11.33
C ASP A 22 7.36 2.28 10.07
N SER A 23 7.04 1.13 9.46
CA SER A 23 7.83 0.63 8.33
C SER A 23 7.70 1.48 7.08
N MET A 24 6.65 2.31 6.97
CA MET A 24 6.44 3.16 5.81
C MET A 24 6.72 4.62 6.09
N GLU A 25 7.36 4.93 7.22
CA GLU A 25 7.81 6.29 7.47
C GLU A 25 8.99 6.63 6.57
N PRO A 26 9.13 7.90 6.18
CA PRO A 26 8.39 9.06 6.67
C PRO A 26 7.07 9.34 5.96
N GLU A 27 6.73 8.58 4.92
CA GLU A 27 5.54 8.88 4.13
C GLU A 27 4.24 8.55 4.85
N PHE A 28 4.24 7.49 5.64
CA PHE A 28 3.04 7.07 6.39
C PHE A 28 3.43 6.84 7.84
N HIS A 29 2.70 7.50 8.73
CA HIS A 29 2.87 7.31 10.17
C HIS A 29 1.77 6.38 10.69
N SER A 30 2.08 5.69 11.77
CA SER A 30 1.10 4.81 12.41
C SER A 30 -0.15 5.61 12.77
N GLY A 31 -1.31 5.06 12.46
CA GLY A 31 -2.60 5.73 12.69
C GLY A 31 -3.11 6.54 11.51
N GLU A 32 -2.26 6.83 10.54
CA GLU A 32 -2.71 7.52 9.34
C GLU A 32 -3.53 6.59 8.45
N ILE A 33 -4.35 7.19 7.61
CA ILE A 33 -5.25 6.44 6.75
C ILE A 33 -4.72 6.49 5.33
N ALA A 34 -4.40 5.33 4.77
CA ALA A 34 -4.03 5.20 3.37
C ALA A 34 -5.28 5.10 2.51
N TRP A 35 -5.30 5.86 1.43
CA TRP A 35 -6.36 5.80 0.45
C TRP A 35 -5.98 4.76 -0.59
N VAL A 36 -6.85 3.79 -0.83
CA VAL A 36 -6.51 2.60 -1.61
C VAL A 36 -7.48 2.44 -2.77
N SER A 37 -6.91 2.29 -3.97
CA SER A 37 -7.67 1.88 -5.15
C SER A 37 -7.66 0.36 -5.21
N GLN A 38 -8.82 -0.25 -5.24
CA GLN A 38 -8.94 -1.70 -5.24
C GLN A 38 -8.51 -2.27 -6.58
N GLN A 39 -7.49 -3.09 -6.56
CA GLN A 39 -6.98 -3.77 -7.75
C GLN A 39 -6.16 -4.98 -7.31
N ASP A 40 -5.99 -5.94 -8.21
CA ASP A 40 -5.33 -7.21 -7.87
C ASP A 40 -3.90 -7.31 -8.38
N THR A 41 -3.37 -6.25 -8.96
CA THR A 41 -1.98 -6.21 -9.45
C THR A 41 -1.32 -4.90 -9.07
N LEU A 42 0.00 -4.91 -9.00
CA LEU A 42 0.82 -3.72 -8.79
C LEU A 42 1.94 -3.71 -9.82
N CYS A 43 2.26 -2.52 -10.30
CA CYS A 43 3.44 -2.30 -11.11
C CYS A 43 4.67 -2.11 -10.24
N ASP A 44 5.84 -2.33 -10.83
CA ASP A 44 7.11 -2.10 -10.15
C ASP A 44 7.17 -0.67 -9.61
N GLY A 45 7.53 -0.54 -8.34
CA GLY A 45 7.66 0.75 -7.68
C GLY A 45 6.39 1.29 -7.04
N GLU A 46 5.26 0.63 -7.22
CA GLU A 46 4.02 1.09 -6.62
C GLU A 46 3.89 0.61 -5.18
N ILE A 47 3.26 1.43 -4.36
CA ILE A 47 2.94 1.07 -2.98
C ILE A 47 1.56 0.44 -2.98
N GLY A 48 1.43 -0.69 -2.34
CA GLY A 48 0.16 -1.38 -2.29
C GLY A 48 -0.09 -2.07 -0.97
N ILE A 49 -1.31 -2.56 -0.87
CA ILE A 49 -1.72 -3.44 0.21
C ILE A 49 -1.64 -4.85 -0.32
N SER A 50 -0.82 -5.67 0.32
CA SER A 50 -0.57 -7.05 -0.12
C SER A 50 -0.68 -7.99 1.06
N GLY A 51 -1.13 -9.20 0.76
CA GLY A 51 -1.06 -10.31 1.71
C GLY A 51 0.10 -11.22 1.30
N LEU A 52 0.98 -11.51 2.22
CA LEU A 52 2.07 -12.45 2.01
C LEU A 52 1.95 -13.53 3.08
N ASN A 53 1.63 -14.74 2.64
CA ASN A 53 1.48 -15.90 3.54
C ASN A 53 0.53 -15.57 4.70
N ASN A 54 -0.63 -14.98 4.37
CA ASN A 54 -1.71 -14.62 5.30
C ASN A 54 -1.42 -13.44 6.22
N GLU A 55 -0.37 -12.69 5.96
CA GLU A 55 -0.11 -11.44 6.67
C GLU A 55 -0.27 -10.26 5.72
N ALA A 56 -0.93 -9.20 6.19
CA ALA A 56 -1.19 -8.02 5.37
C ALA A 56 -0.12 -6.96 5.61
N TYR A 57 0.38 -6.42 4.51
CA TYR A 57 1.43 -5.41 4.53
C TYR A 57 1.04 -4.23 3.67
N ILE A 58 1.50 -3.04 4.08
CA ILE A 58 1.58 -1.90 3.19
C ILE A 58 3.06 -1.71 2.85
N LYS A 59 3.41 -1.93 1.58
CA LYS A 59 4.81 -1.92 1.13
C LYS A 59 4.88 -1.51 -0.32
N LYS A 60 6.08 -1.11 -0.74
CA LYS A 60 6.37 -0.88 -2.15
C LYS A 60 6.76 -2.21 -2.80
N LEU A 61 6.17 -2.50 -3.94
CA LEU A 61 6.58 -3.67 -4.73
C LEU A 61 7.77 -3.27 -5.60
N LYS A 62 8.83 -4.05 -5.53
CA LYS A 62 10.02 -3.82 -6.36
C LYS A 62 10.42 -5.11 -7.06
N ARG A 63 10.77 -4.96 -8.34
CA ARG A 63 11.29 -6.05 -9.14
C ARG A 63 12.75 -5.76 -9.45
N TYR A 64 13.61 -6.72 -9.14
CA TYR A 64 15.01 -6.69 -9.53
C TYR A 64 15.33 -7.96 -10.30
N ALA A 65 15.64 -7.82 -11.58
CA ALA A 65 15.80 -8.95 -12.49
C ALA A 65 14.54 -9.81 -12.48
N ASP A 66 14.62 -11.06 -12.06
CA ASP A 66 13.48 -11.97 -11.99
C ASP A 66 12.93 -12.15 -10.59
N ARG A 67 13.34 -11.29 -9.64
CA ARG A 67 12.94 -11.41 -8.24
C ARG A 67 12.04 -10.27 -7.83
N LEU A 68 11.10 -10.57 -6.94
CA LEU A 68 10.17 -9.60 -6.39
C LEU A 68 10.44 -9.39 -4.91
N TYR A 69 10.28 -8.14 -4.49
CA TYR A 69 10.48 -7.77 -3.09
C TYR A 69 9.34 -6.86 -2.62
N LEU A 70 8.97 -7.00 -1.36
CA LEU A 70 8.17 -6.01 -0.66
C LEU A 70 9.13 -5.14 0.13
N VAL A 71 9.12 -3.85 -0.15
CA VAL A 71 10.11 -2.91 0.38
C VAL A 71 9.44 -1.89 1.27
N SER A 72 9.98 -1.73 2.48
CA SER A 72 9.57 -0.67 3.40
C SER A 72 10.20 0.64 2.97
N LEU A 73 9.48 1.75 3.17
CA LEU A 73 10.07 3.07 2.93
C LEU A 73 11.06 3.44 4.01
N ASN A 74 10.88 2.91 5.21
CA ASN A 74 11.80 3.10 6.32
C ASN A 74 12.99 2.16 6.16
N SER A 75 14.16 2.72 5.97
CA SER A 75 15.35 1.95 5.62
C SER A 75 15.86 1.03 6.74
N LYS A 76 15.36 1.19 7.96
CA LYS A 76 15.76 0.27 9.03
C LYS A 76 15.15 -1.12 8.87
N TYR A 77 14.19 -1.29 7.97
CA TYR A 77 13.58 -2.59 7.69
C TYR A 77 14.14 -3.15 6.41
N SER A 78 14.56 -4.40 6.44
CA SER A 78 15.09 -5.08 5.27
C SER A 78 13.98 -5.43 4.28
N PRO A 79 14.25 -5.42 2.97
CA PRO A 79 13.29 -5.90 1.99
C PRO A 79 12.91 -7.35 2.23
N ILE A 80 11.67 -7.69 1.93
CA ILE A 80 11.17 -9.05 2.03
C ILE A 80 11.16 -9.63 0.64
N GLU A 81 11.99 -10.65 0.39
CA GLU A 81 11.98 -11.34 -0.89
C GLU A 81 10.76 -12.24 -0.99
N ILE A 82 10.06 -12.17 -2.12
CA ILE A 82 8.92 -13.04 -2.39
C ILE A 82 9.44 -14.24 -3.16
N LYS A 83 9.34 -15.42 -2.56
CA LYS A 83 9.84 -16.67 -3.13
C LYS A 83 8.74 -17.41 -3.87
N GLU A 84 9.12 -18.36 -4.72
CA GLU A 84 8.13 -19.14 -5.47
C GLU A 84 7.14 -19.87 -4.57
N SER A 85 7.60 -20.30 -3.39
CA SER A 85 6.76 -21.00 -2.44
C SER A 85 5.83 -20.07 -1.66
N ASP A 86 6.02 -18.77 -1.77
CA ASP A 86 5.20 -17.81 -1.05
C ASP A 86 3.90 -17.55 -1.77
N ARG A 87 2.85 -17.29 -1.00
CA ARG A 87 1.58 -16.86 -1.54
C ARG A 87 1.46 -15.35 -1.39
N LEU A 88 1.40 -14.66 -2.52
CA LEU A 88 1.23 -13.22 -2.58
C LEU A 88 -0.13 -12.89 -3.17
N ASP A 89 -0.93 -12.11 -2.44
CA ASP A 89 -2.18 -11.57 -2.92
C ASP A 89 -2.09 -10.05 -2.87
N VAL A 90 -2.51 -9.38 -3.95
CA VAL A 90 -2.57 -7.93 -3.97
C VAL A 90 -4.03 -7.51 -3.77
N PHE A 91 -4.26 -6.59 -2.84
CA PHE A 91 -5.60 -6.11 -2.54
C PHE A 91 -5.87 -4.72 -3.09
N GLY A 92 -4.83 -3.92 -3.29
CA GLY A 92 -5.01 -2.61 -3.83
C GLY A 92 -3.73 -1.82 -3.92
N LYS A 93 -3.83 -0.71 -4.65
CA LYS A 93 -2.75 0.26 -4.80
C LYS A 93 -3.00 1.44 -3.88
N VAL A 94 -1.99 1.85 -3.12
CA VAL A 94 -2.07 3.05 -2.31
C VAL A 94 -1.91 4.24 -3.24
N VAL A 95 -2.95 5.07 -3.32
CA VAL A 95 -2.98 6.21 -4.24
C VAL A 95 -2.81 7.54 -3.52
N GLY A 96 -2.76 7.51 -2.20
CA GLY A 96 -2.55 8.70 -1.40
C GLY A 96 -2.84 8.43 0.05
N LYS A 97 -3.01 9.48 0.81
CA LYS A 97 -3.42 9.35 2.20
C LYS A 97 -4.45 10.42 2.53
N ILE A 98 -5.19 10.17 3.60
CA ILE A 98 -6.20 11.10 4.08
C ILE A 98 -5.60 11.80 5.29
N ASN A 99 -5.55 13.12 5.24
CA ASN A 99 -5.02 13.90 6.33
C ASN A 99 -6.05 14.07 7.45
N SER A 100 -5.66 14.80 8.48
CA SER A 100 -6.51 15.00 9.66
C SER A 100 -7.84 15.69 9.34
N ASN A 101 -7.97 16.30 8.18
CA ASN A 101 -9.21 16.96 7.75
C ASN A 101 -10.03 16.09 6.79
N ASP A 102 -9.67 14.83 6.66
CA ASP A 102 -10.32 13.88 5.74
C ASP A 102 -10.27 14.30 4.28
N VAL A 103 -9.32 15.15 3.92
CA VAL A 103 -9.11 15.54 2.54
C VAL A 103 -8.08 14.59 1.92
N PRO A 104 -8.44 13.87 0.86
CA PRO A 104 -7.51 12.95 0.22
C PRO A 104 -6.29 13.67 -0.36
N ASP A 105 -5.13 13.04 -0.20
CA ASP A 105 -3.88 13.51 -0.80
C ASP A 105 -3.44 12.45 -1.79
N TYR A 106 -3.55 12.75 -3.08
CA TYR A 106 -3.28 11.80 -4.16
C TYR A 106 -1.85 11.88 -4.70
N ARG A 107 -0.95 12.54 -3.98
CA ARG A 107 0.42 12.79 -4.48
C ARG A 107 1.19 11.51 -4.83
N PHE A 108 0.77 10.36 -4.31
CA PHE A 108 1.42 9.08 -4.57
C PHE A 108 0.85 8.35 -5.77
N SER A 109 -0.13 8.95 -6.44
CA SER A 109 -0.81 8.30 -7.55
C SER A 109 -0.68 9.15 -8.81
N VAL A 110 0.35 8.86 -9.59
CA VAL A 110 0.56 9.55 -10.86
C VAL A 110 -0.64 9.41 -11.78
N SER A 111 -1.30 8.25 -11.72
CA SER A 111 -2.44 7.99 -12.60
C SER A 111 -3.63 8.91 -12.36
N TYR A 112 -3.65 9.63 -11.25
CA TYR A 112 -4.74 10.56 -10.96
C TYR A 112 -4.47 11.98 -11.40
N THR A 113 -3.33 12.25 -11.97
CA THR A 113 -3.00 13.61 -12.40
C THR A 113 -3.91 14.12 -13.50
N HIS A 114 -4.51 13.22 -14.22
CA HIS A 114 -5.40 13.56 -15.32
C HIS A 114 -6.85 13.79 -14.86
N LEU A 115 -7.09 13.58 -13.62
CA LEU A 115 -8.41 13.84 -13.09
C LEU A 115 -8.64 15.34 -12.90
#